data_ae072f67304cced18e6d42d6577351bd
#
_entry.id   ae072f67304cced18e6d42d6577351bd
#
_cell.length_a   1.000
_cell.length_b   1.000
_cell.length_c   1.000
_cell.angle_alpha   90.00
_cell.angle_beta   90.00
_cell.angle_gamma   90.00
#
_symmetry.space_group_name_H-M   'P 1'
#
loop_
_entity.id
_entity.type
_entity.pdbx_description
1 polymer ?
#
loop_
_entity_poly.entity_id
_entity_poly.type
_entity_poly.pdbx_seq_one_letter_code
_entity_poly.pdbx_strand_id
1 'polypeptide(L)'
;QFDSEVLQSELNKNIRPDEATGTVDITYPLVTKGGDQVEVSAGWGQSGIVGRASLKFTNFSMQNLFGRNGYKRAGFLPQGDAQTLQLTAQTNARYYQSYSLQFIDPWFGGKRPNQFSVSLFYSRQSDVSSRYYTDNTNLYSSIYGYGSSQYYNNYSRYLDPDKYIQLFGVNIGFGKRLRWPDDYFTFMATLGYTRYNLKNWNYFLI
;
A
#
# COMPACT_ATOMS: atom_id res chain seq x y z
N GLN A 1 29.46 6.34 -19.44
CA GLN A 1 30.33 7.47 -19.76
C GLN A 1 29.39 8.57 -20.27
N PHE A 2 29.06 9.54 -19.40
CA PHE A 2 28.25 10.70 -19.80
C PHE A 2 29.15 11.65 -20.57
N ASP A 3 28.73 12.01 -21.77
CA ASP A 3 29.47 12.91 -22.65
C ASP A 3 29.41 14.33 -22.06
N SER A 4 30.49 14.79 -21.50
CA SER A 4 30.61 16.07 -20.81
C SER A 4 30.31 17.28 -21.71
N GLU A 5 30.51 17.14 -23.02
CA GLU A 5 30.18 18.18 -24.00
C GLU A 5 28.70 18.35 -24.23
N VAL A 6 27.95 17.24 -24.22
CA VAL A 6 26.46 17.29 -24.34
C VAL A 6 25.83 17.93 -23.09
N LEU A 7 26.35 17.60 -21.90
CA LEU A 7 25.93 18.21 -20.66
C LEU A 7 26.18 19.72 -20.60
N GLN A 8 27.35 20.17 -21.06
CA GLN A 8 27.68 21.60 -21.10
C GLN A 8 26.85 22.36 -22.13
N SER A 9 26.54 21.76 -23.29
CA SER A 9 25.70 22.39 -24.30
C SER A 9 24.26 22.55 -23.86
N GLU A 10 23.73 21.57 -23.12
CA GLU A 10 22.38 21.63 -22.52
C GLU A 10 22.31 22.63 -21.37
N LEU A 11 23.32 22.71 -20.52
CA LEU A 11 23.43 23.67 -19.43
C LEU A 11 23.47 25.11 -19.99
N ASN A 12 24.25 25.37 -21.03
CA ASN A 12 24.37 26.71 -21.64
C ASN A 12 23.08 27.18 -22.34
N LYS A 13 22.24 26.26 -22.80
CA LYS A 13 20.91 26.60 -23.37
C LYS A 13 19.92 27.14 -22.34
N ASN A 14 20.07 26.73 -21.09
CA ASN A 14 19.12 27.00 -20.01
C ASN A 14 19.58 28.10 -19.06
N ILE A 15 20.80 28.63 -19.25
CA ILE A 15 21.38 29.69 -18.43
C ILE A 15 21.54 30.94 -19.30
N ARG A 16 20.85 32.02 -18.95
CA ARG A 16 20.96 33.32 -19.61
C ARG A 16 21.41 34.37 -18.60
N PRO A 17 22.69 34.84 -18.73
CA PRO A 17 23.17 35.95 -17.91
C PRO A 17 22.54 37.24 -18.39
N ASP A 18 22.04 38.04 -17.45
CA ASP A 18 21.59 39.40 -17.69
C ASP A 18 22.67 40.36 -17.17
N GLU A 19 23.44 40.93 -18.10
CA GLU A 19 24.54 41.84 -17.76
C GLU A 19 24.03 43.18 -17.17
N ALA A 20 22.78 43.57 -17.46
CA ALA A 20 22.22 44.84 -16.99
C ALA A 20 21.84 44.81 -15.50
N THR A 21 21.37 43.67 -15.02
CA THR A 21 20.95 43.46 -13.62
C THR A 21 21.93 42.66 -12.79
N GLY A 22 22.97 42.08 -13.41
CA GLY A 22 23.91 41.19 -12.72
C GLY A 22 23.28 39.89 -12.23
N THR A 23 22.15 39.48 -12.80
CA THR A 23 21.43 38.26 -12.45
C THR A 23 21.59 37.20 -13.53
N VAL A 24 21.26 35.94 -13.19
CA VAL A 24 21.29 34.83 -14.14
C VAL A 24 19.91 34.17 -14.15
N ASP A 25 19.28 34.13 -15.31
CA ASP A 25 18.04 33.40 -15.53
C ASP A 25 18.34 31.93 -15.81
N ILE A 26 17.80 31.05 -15.01
CA ILE A 26 17.94 29.61 -15.18
C ILE A 26 16.57 29.01 -15.50
N THR A 27 16.45 28.43 -16.69
CA THR A 27 15.22 27.73 -17.11
C THR A 27 15.35 26.24 -16.92
N TYR A 28 14.52 25.66 -16.07
CA TYR A 28 14.43 24.21 -15.88
C TYR A 28 13.26 23.65 -16.70
N PRO A 29 13.50 22.97 -17.82
CA PRO A 29 12.45 22.28 -18.54
C PRO A 29 12.03 21.02 -17.75
N LEU A 30 10.90 21.11 -17.06
CA LEU A 30 10.37 19.97 -16.30
C LEU A 30 9.32 19.24 -17.13
N VAL A 31 9.53 17.96 -17.33
CA VAL A 31 8.54 17.06 -17.93
C VAL A 31 7.84 16.30 -16.83
N THR A 32 6.51 16.46 -16.73
CA THR A 32 5.72 15.69 -15.77
C THR A 32 5.65 14.24 -16.21
N LYS A 33 6.07 13.33 -15.34
CA LYS A 33 5.94 11.88 -15.54
C LYS A 33 4.80 11.37 -14.66
N GLY A 34 3.87 10.61 -15.25
CA GLY A 34 2.84 9.90 -14.47
C GLY A 34 3.51 8.95 -13.47
N GLY A 35 3.19 9.11 -12.20
CA GLY A 35 3.72 8.28 -11.11
C GLY A 35 2.75 7.22 -10.62
N ASP A 36 1.56 7.16 -11.20
CA ASP A 36 0.53 6.20 -10.80
C ASP A 36 0.94 4.78 -11.21
N GLN A 37 0.71 3.83 -10.32
CA GLN A 37 1.16 2.46 -10.47
C GLN A 37 -0.02 1.52 -10.26
N VAL A 38 -0.12 0.53 -11.13
CA VAL A 38 -1.03 -0.60 -11.00
C VAL A 38 -0.16 -1.86 -10.94
N GLU A 39 -0.29 -2.60 -9.85
CA GLU A 39 0.42 -3.86 -9.64
C GLU A 39 -0.61 -4.97 -9.48
N VAL A 40 -0.46 -6.03 -10.27
CA VAL A 40 -1.23 -7.26 -10.14
C VAL A 40 -0.25 -8.41 -10.05
N SER A 41 -0.34 -9.19 -9.01
CA SER A 41 0.51 -10.35 -8.79
C SER A 41 -0.31 -11.57 -8.37
N ALA A 42 0.16 -12.73 -8.75
CA ALA A 42 -0.39 -14.00 -8.32
C ALA A 42 0.74 -14.90 -7.87
N GLY A 43 0.54 -15.59 -6.76
CA GLY A 43 1.47 -16.54 -6.19
C GLY A 43 0.80 -17.89 -5.94
N TRP A 44 1.59 -18.94 -5.93
CA TRP A 44 1.16 -20.27 -5.56
C TRP A 44 1.87 -20.72 -4.29
N GLY A 45 1.12 -21.19 -3.30
CA GLY A 45 1.67 -21.68 -2.03
C GLY A 45 0.91 -22.91 -1.53
N GLN A 46 1.26 -23.38 -0.35
CA GLN A 46 0.58 -24.52 0.31
C GLN A 46 -0.92 -24.27 0.46
N SER A 47 -1.33 -23.05 0.58
CA SER A 47 -2.71 -22.62 0.74
C SER A 47 -3.44 -22.40 -0.58
N GLY A 48 -2.83 -22.72 -1.72
CA GLY A 48 -3.37 -22.53 -3.05
C GLY A 48 -2.91 -21.23 -3.71
N ILE A 49 -3.71 -20.71 -4.66
CA ILE A 49 -3.40 -19.50 -5.39
C ILE A 49 -3.78 -18.28 -4.55
N VAL A 50 -2.84 -17.35 -4.41
CA VAL A 50 -3.05 -16.05 -3.77
C VAL A 50 -2.94 -14.98 -4.86
N GLY A 51 -3.97 -14.18 -5.00
CA GLY A 51 -3.98 -13.01 -5.86
C GLY A 51 -3.81 -11.73 -5.03
N ARG A 52 -3.04 -10.77 -5.57
CA ARG A 52 -2.88 -9.43 -5.01
C ARG A 52 -3.02 -8.40 -6.11
N ALA A 53 -3.79 -7.35 -5.85
CA ALA A 53 -3.89 -6.16 -6.68
C ALA A 53 -3.60 -4.92 -5.83
N SER A 54 -2.79 -4.01 -6.34
CA SER A 54 -2.45 -2.75 -5.69
C SER A 54 -2.54 -1.61 -6.68
N LEU A 55 -3.22 -0.53 -6.29
CA LEU A 55 -3.33 0.72 -7.02
C LEU A 55 -2.67 1.80 -6.19
N LYS A 56 -1.70 2.51 -6.75
CA LYS A 56 -0.99 3.60 -6.09
C LYS A 56 -1.04 4.85 -6.94
N PHE A 57 -1.58 5.91 -6.37
CA PHE A 57 -1.68 7.25 -6.97
C PHE A 57 -0.74 8.18 -6.20
N THR A 58 0.24 8.77 -6.90
CA THR A 58 1.34 9.53 -6.27
C THR A 58 1.15 11.04 -6.27
N ASN A 59 0.15 11.53 -6.97
CA ASN A 59 -0.15 12.96 -7.04
C ASN A 59 -1.63 13.23 -6.72
N PHE A 60 -2.17 12.49 -5.77
CA PHE A 60 -3.56 12.64 -5.34
C PHE A 60 -3.79 13.98 -4.66
N SER A 61 -5.00 14.53 -4.76
CA SER A 61 -5.42 15.75 -4.09
C SER A 61 -6.75 15.53 -3.36
N MET A 62 -6.68 15.51 -2.04
CA MET A 62 -7.87 15.46 -1.19
C MET A 62 -8.69 16.75 -1.30
N GLN A 63 -8.03 17.91 -1.45
CA GLN A 63 -8.70 19.19 -1.60
C GLN A 63 -9.50 19.25 -2.89
N ASN A 64 -8.96 18.75 -3.97
CA ASN A 64 -9.65 18.70 -5.25
C ASN A 64 -10.78 17.65 -5.27
N LEU A 65 -10.71 16.62 -4.45
CA LEU A 65 -11.78 15.62 -4.31
C LEU A 65 -13.04 16.22 -3.68
N PHE A 66 -12.86 17.03 -2.63
CA PHE A 66 -13.97 17.65 -1.89
C PHE A 66 -14.21 19.12 -2.26
N GLY A 67 -13.33 19.71 -3.07
CA GLY A 67 -13.42 21.10 -3.49
C GLY A 67 -14.51 21.33 -4.54
N ARG A 68 -15.11 22.53 -4.50
CA ARG A 68 -16.18 22.97 -5.40
C ARG A 68 -15.80 22.97 -6.90
N ASN A 69 -14.49 22.99 -7.21
CA ASN A 69 -13.93 22.97 -8.55
C ASN A 69 -13.21 21.66 -8.91
N GLY A 70 -13.27 20.66 -8.05
CA GLY A 70 -12.32 19.56 -8.02
C GLY A 70 -12.37 18.57 -9.17
N TYR A 71 -13.48 18.45 -9.86
CA TYR A 71 -13.67 17.36 -10.82
C TYR A 71 -13.39 17.74 -12.29
N LYS A 72 -12.90 18.95 -12.58
CA LYS A 72 -12.76 19.42 -13.97
C LYS A 72 -11.40 19.17 -14.61
N ARG A 73 -10.42 18.58 -13.93
CA ARG A 73 -9.08 18.37 -14.51
C ARG A 73 -8.74 16.87 -14.60
N ALA A 74 -8.77 16.42 -15.84
CA ALA A 74 -8.03 15.32 -16.43
C ALA A 74 -7.55 14.19 -15.48
N GLY A 75 -8.32 13.12 -15.41
CA GLY A 75 -7.92 11.88 -14.78
C GLY A 75 -9.04 11.21 -14.01
N PHE A 76 -8.88 9.94 -13.73
CA PHE A 76 -9.82 9.13 -12.95
C PHE A 76 -9.93 9.61 -11.49
N LEU A 77 -8.84 10.17 -10.95
CA LEU A 77 -8.78 10.75 -9.61
C LEU A 77 -8.24 12.19 -9.64
N PRO A 78 -8.69 13.06 -8.72
CA PRO A 78 -8.18 14.42 -8.62
C PRO A 78 -6.70 14.43 -8.23
N GLN A 79 -5.91 15.24 -8.93
CA GLN A 79 -4.47 15.35 -8.76
C GLN A 79 -4.07 16.80 -8.41
N GLY A 80 -2.87 16.98 -7.86
CA GLY A 80 -2.26 18.30 -7.70
C GLY A 80 -1.53 18.56 -6.38
N ASP A 81 -1.77 17.78 -5.31
CA ASP A 81 -1.22 18.05 -3.97
C ASP A 81 -0.06 17.12 -3.59
N ALA A 82 0.46 16.36 -4.53
CA ALA A 82 1.53 15.36 -4.30
C ALA A 82 1.25 14.36 -3.16
N GLN A 83 -0.01 14.18 -2.81
CA GLN A 83 -0.45 13.19 -1.83
C GLN A 83 -0.41 11.81 -2.45
N THR A 84 -0.18 10.79 -1.63
CA THR A 84 -0.19 9.39 -2.08
C THR A 84 -1.42 8.69 -1.53
N LEU A 85 -2.20 8.09 -2.43
CA LEU A 85 -3.29 7.17 -2.08
C LEU A 85 -2.96 5.79 -2.62
N GLN A 86 -2.94 4.80 -1.75
CA GLN A 86 -2.69 3.41 -2.12
C GLN A 86 -3.84 2.51 -1.64
N LEU A 87 -4.35 1.71 -2.55
CA LEU A 87 -5.36 0.69 -2.31
C LEU A 87 -4.74 -0.67 -2.60
N THR A 88 -4.86 -1.61 -1.68
CA THR A 88 -4.37 -2.99 -1.89
C THR A 88 -5.46 -3.97 -1.52
N ALA A 89 -5.68 -4.94 -2.37
CA ALA A 89 -6.55 -6.09 -2.13
C ALA A 89 -5.74 -7.37 -2.34
N GLN A 90 -5.84 -8.29 -1.40
CA GLN A 90 -5.21 -9.60 -1.48
C GLN A 90 -6.21 -10.67 -1.07
N THR A 91 -6.29 -11.72 -1.85
CA THR A 91 -7.24 -12.80 -1.57
C THR A 91 -6.68 -14.15 -1.99
N ASN A 92 -7.03 -15.15 -1.24
CA ASN A 92 -6.89 -16.56 -1.62
C ASN A 92 -8.27 -17.14 -1.98
N ALA A 93 -9.21 -16.35 -2.45
CA ALA A 93 -10.56 -16.76 -2.87
C ALA A 93 -11.36 -17.65 -1.88
N ARG A 94 -10.69 -18.46 -1.04
CA ARG A 94 -11.31 -19.48 -0.18
C ARG A 94 -11.26 -19.15 1.30
N TYR A 95 -10.09 -18.81 1.83
CA TYR A 95 -9.96 -18.71 3.29
C TYR A 95 -9.34 -17.40 3.77
N TYR A 96 -8.70 -16.62 2.89
CA TYR A 96 -8.05 -15.37 3.26
C TYR A 96 -8.44 -14.24 2.34
N GLN A 97 -8.80 -13.12 2.94
CA GLN A 97 -9.07 -11.86 2.25
C GLN A 97 -8.49 -10.72 3.08
N SER A 98 -7.79 -9.80 2.43
CA SER A 98 -7.34 -8.57 3.08
C SER A 98 -7.47 -7.38 2.16
N TYR A 99 -7.82 -6.26 2.75
CA TYR A 99 -7.96 -4.98 2.06
C TYR A 99 -7.25 -3.92 2.89
N SER A 100 -6.47 -3.08 2.24
CA SER A 100 -5.84 -1.95 2.89
C SER A 100 -5.97 -0.69 2.05
N LEU A 101 -6.15 0.43 2.75
CA LEU A 101 -6.13 1.77 2.19
C LEU A 101 -5.07 2.55 2.96
N GLN A 102 -4.15 3.18 2.24
CA GLN A 102 -3.13 4.05 2.82
C GLN A 102 -3.18 5.42 2.15
N PHE A 103 -3.23 6.45 2.95
CA PHE A 103 -3.15 7.84 2.53
C PHE A 103 -1.95 8.51 3.19
N ILE A 104 -1.16 9.23 2.42
CA ILE A 104 0.02 9.97 2.91
C ILE A 104 -0.01 11.37 2.32
N ASP A 105 0.02 12.37 3.19
CA ASP A 105 0.19 13.78 2.85
C ASP A 105 1.57 14.24 3.33
N PRO A 106 2.53 14.51 2.43
CA PRO A 106 3.88 14.93 2.82
C PRO A 106 3.95 16.41 3.25
N TRP A 107 2.92 17.21 2.97
CA TRP A 107 2.86 18.64 3.25
C TRP A 107 1.61 19.03 4.06
N PHE A 108 1.24 18.23 4.99
CA PHE A 108 0.05 18.45 5.81
C PHE A 108 0.05 19.84 6.46
N GLY A 109 -1.00 20.62 6.18
CA GLY A 109 -1.13 22.01 6.61
C GLY A 109 -0.45 23.04 5.70
N GLY A 110 0.18 22.63 4.58
CA GLY A 110 0.61 23.48 3.46
C GLY A 110 1.79 24.45 3.71
N LYS A 111 2.26 24.59 4.96
CA LYS A 111 3.30 25.57 5.31
C LYS A 111 4.68 24.97 5.54
N ARG A 112 4.75 23.70 5.82
CA ARG A 112 5.98 22.96 6.16
C ARG A 112 5.87 21.49 5.76
N PRO A 113 7.00 20.80 5.56
CA PRO A 113 7.01 19.37 5.28
C PRO A 113 6.67 18.55 6.54
N ASN A 114 5.44 18.69 7.02
CA ASN A 114 4.89 17.81 8.03
C ASN A 114 4.19 16.66 7.33
N GLN A 115 4.62 15.45 7.58
CA GLN A 115 3.99 14.27 7.01
C GLN A 115 2.78 13.87 7.87
N PHE A 116 1.66 13.63 7.23
CA PHE A 116 0.50 13.01 7.84
C PHE A 116 0.18 11.72 7.08
N SER A 117 -0.12 10.65 7.80
CA SER A 117 -0.49 9.38 7.18
C SER A 117 -1.65 8.72 7.92
N VAL A 118 -2.54 8.12 7.15
CA VAL A 118 -3.63 7.29 7.66
C VAL A 118 -3.60 5.97 6.91
N SER A 119 -3.63 4.86 7.64
CA SER A 119 -3.83 3.56 7.04
C SER A 119 -4.99 2.82 7.70
N LEU A 120 -5.86 2.27 6.88
CA LEU A 120 -6.96 1.40 7.26
C LEU A 120 -6.65 0.01 6.71
N PHE A 121 -6.86 -1.01 7.50
CA PHE A 121 -6.75 -2.37 7.02
C PHE A 121 -7.84 -3.26 7.60
N TYR A 122 -8.28 -4.18 6.78
CA TYR A 122 -9.21 -5.22 7.13
C TYR A 122 -8.68 -6.55 6.61
N SER A 123 -8.70 -7.57 7.43
CA SER A 123 -8.44 -8.93 6.99
C SER A 123 -9.43 -9.92 7.61
N ARG A 124 -9.75 -10.92 6.84
CA ARG A 124 -10.55 -12.06 7.29
C ARG A 124 -9.85 -13.34 6.89
N GLN A 125 -9.68 -14.22 7.86
CA GLN A 125 -9.15 -15.54 7.67
C GLN A 125 -10.14 -16.56 8.23
N SER A 126 -10.55 -17.51 7.40
CA SER A 126 -11.38 -18.65 7.82
C SER A 126 -10.50 -19.83 8.19
N ASP A 127 -10.97 -20.65 9.10
CA ASP A 127 -10.29 -21.88 9.49
C ASP A 127 -11.07 -23.11 9.04
N VAL A 128 -10.45 -24.27 9.16
CA VAL A 128 -11.09 -25.54 8.86
C VAL A 128 -11.96 -26.02 10.00
N SER A 129 -13.01 -26.76 9.68
CA SER A 129 -13.86 -27.38 10.70
C SER A 129 -13.11 -28.46 11.48
N SER A 130 -13.59 -28.76 12.69
CA SER A 130 -13.04 -29.84 13.52
C SER A 130 -13.03 -31.21 12.82
N ARG A 131 -13.93 -31.42 11.86
CA ARG A 131 -13.98 -32.65 11.04
C ARG A 131 -12.70 -32.88 10.26
N TYR A 132 -12.02 -31.81 9.82
CA TYR A 132 -10.74 -31.92 9.13
C TYR A 132 -9.71 -32.68 9.97
N TYR A 133 -9.64 -32.36 11.26
CA TYR A 133 -8.70 -33.04 12.17
C TYR A 133 -9.12 -34.46 12.49
N THR A 134 -10.42 -34.74 12.57
CA THR A 134 -10.95 -36.07 12.86
C THR A 134 -10.78 -37.01 11.67
N ASP A 135 -11.09 -36.55 10.46
CA ASP A 135 -10.99 -37.36 9.25
C ASP A 135 -9.53 -37.60 8.84
N ASN A 136 -8.63 -36.67 9.17
CA ASN A 136 -7.21 -36.79 8.86
C ASN A 136 -6.41 -37.66 9.85
N THR A 137 -6.97 -38.04 11.00
CA THR A 137 -6.33 -39.05 11.89
C THR A 137 -6.24 -40.43 11.23
N ASN A 138 -7.11 -40.72 10.27
CA ASN A 138 -7.02 -41.94 9.43
C ASN A 138 -6.02 -41.82 8.27
N LEU A 139 -5.41 -40.66 8.07
CA LEU A 139 -4.51 -40.36 6.96
C LEU A 139 -3.09 -40.86 7.14
N TYR A 140 -2.73 -41.33 8.33
CA TYR A 140 -1.43 -41.97 8.55
C TYR A 140 -1.24 -43.24 7.68
N SER A 141 -2.34 -43.86 7.25
CA SER A 141 -2.31 -44.96 6.30
C SER A 141 -2.24 -44.56 4.83
N SER A 142 -2.57 -43.30 4.49
CA SER A 142 -2.54 -42.77 3.13
C SER A 142 -1.26 -42.02 2.76
N ILE A 143 -0.37 -41.74 3.69
CA ILE A 143 0.87 -40.95 3.44
C ILE A 143 1.88 -41.70 2.58
N TYR A 144 1.77 -43.01 2.47
CA TYR A 144 2.63 -43.84 1.62
C TYR A 144 2.12 -44.10 0.20
N GLY A 145 1.00 -43.51 -0.18
CA GLY A 145 0.43 -43.71 -1.51
C GLY A 145 -0.33 -42.52 -2.04
N TYR A 146 0.24 -41.87 -3.03
CA TYR A 146 -0.37 -41.00 -4.02
C TYR A 146 -0.84 -39.57 -3.66
N GLY A 147 -0.10 -38.60 -4.20
CA GLY A 147 -0.68 -37.45 -4.88
C GLY A 147 -1.02 -36.23 -4.05
N SER A 148 -0.12 -35.23 -4.06
CA SER A 148 -0.29 -33.88 -3.51
C SER A 148 -1.59 -33.14 -3.93
N SER A 149 -2.23 -33.52 -5.03
CA SER A 149 -3.48 -32.91 -5.51
C SER A 149 -4.73 -33.24 -4.67
N GLN A 150 -4.77 -34.38 -4.02
CA GLN A 150 -5.88 -34.75 -3.14
C GLN A 150 -5.86 -33.96 -1.82
N TYR A 151 -4.68 -33.58 -1.34
CA TYR A 151 -4.53 -32.80 -0.12
C TYR A 151 -5.18 -31.41 -0.23
N TYR A 152 -4.97 -30.74 -1.36
CA TYR A 152 -5.55 -29.41 -1.61
C TYR A 152 -7.07 -29.45 -1.79
N ASN A 153 -7.60 -30.45 -2.45
CA ASN A 153 -9.04 -30.60 -2.65
C ASN A 153 -9.76 -30.91 -1.33
N ASN A 154 -9.13 -31.64 -0.42
CA ASN A 154 -9.70 -31.94 0.88
C ASN A 154 -9.74 -30.72 1.80
N TYR A 155 -8.67 -29.91 1.86
CA TYR A 155 -8.64 -28.73 2.72
C TYR A 155 -9.81 -27.77 2.42
N SER A 156 -10.10 -27.53 1.16
CA SER A 156 -11.17 -26.61 0.75
C SER A 156 -12.58 -27.10 1.06
N ARG A 157 -12.76 -28.44 1.18
CA ARG A 157 -14.04 -29.06 1.51
C ARG A 157 -14.40 -28.88 3.00
N TYR A 158 -13.40 -28.73 3.85
CA TYR A 158 -13.56 -28.61 5.29
C TYR A 158 -13.50 -27.16 5.81
N LEU A 159 -13.38 -26.18 4.93
CA LEU A 159 -13.47 -24.78 5.34
C LEU A 159 -14.84 -24.52 5.95
N ASP A 160 -14.82 -24.01 7.17
CA ASP A 160 -16.02 -23.64 7.90
C ASP A 160 -16.25 -22.12 7.78
N PRO A 161 -17.27 -21.67 7.05
CA PRO A 161 -17.56 -20.24 6.91
C PRO A 161 -17.94 -19.56 8.24
N ASP A 162 -18.35 -20.36 9.23
CA ASP A 162 -18.70 -19.85 10.56
C ASP A 162 -17.51 -19.77 11.52
N LYS A 163 -16.36 -20.29 11.12
CA LYS A 163 -15.13 -20.26 11.89
C LYS A 163 -14.13 -19.30 11.25
N TYR A 164 -14.00 -18.11 11.83
CA TYR A 164 -13.13 -17.09 11.26
C TYR A 164 -12.55 -16.15 12.31
N ILE A 165 -11.42 -15.55 11.95
CA ILE A 165 -10.85 -14.39 12.61
C ILE A 165 -10.92 -13.20 11.66
N GLN A 166 -11.43 -12.09 12.16
CA GLN A 166 -11.44 -10.82 11.45
C GLN A 166 -10.56 -9.83 12.19
N LEU A 167 -9.76 -9.13 11.43
CA LEU A 167 -8.92 -8.04 11.89
C LEU A 167 -9.39 -6.75 11.24
N PHE A 168 -9.61 -5.73 12.03
CA PHE A 168 -9.79 -4.37 11.57
C PHE A 168 -8.80 -3.47 12.31
N GLY A 169 -8.05 -2.66 11.58
CA GLY A 169 -7.10 -1.74 12.18
C GLY A 169 -7.05 -0.40 11.49
N VAL A 170 -6.71 0.60 12.29
CA VAL A 170 -6.49 1.99 11.90
C VAL A 170 -5.16 2.43 12.47
N ASN A 171 -4.28 2.99 11.65
CA ASN A 171 -3.06 3.64 12.10
C ASN A 171 -3.05 5.09 11.60
N ILE A 172 -2.71 6.01 12.48
CA ILE A 172 -2.54 7.43 12.18
C ILE A 172 -1.12 7.80 12.54
N GLY A 173 -0.37 8.29 11.55
CA GLY A 173 1.01 8.71 11.69
C GLY A 173 1.16 10.21 11.47
N PHE A 174 2.01 10.84 12.25
CA PHE A 174 2.40 12.22 12.10
C PHE A 174 3.92 12.34 12.17
N GLY A 175 4.52 12.99 11.18
CA GLY A 175 5.94 13.26 11.08
C GLY A 175 6.20 14.77 10.99
N LYS A 176 7.14 15.29 11.78
CA LYS A 176 7.52 16.68 11.79
C LYS A 176 9.03 16.84 11.82
N ARG A 177 9.56 17.69 10.95
CA ARG A 177 10.94 18.13 11.00
C ARG A 177 11.08 19.15 12.15
N LEU A 178 11.98 18.88 13.10
CA LEU A 178 12.21 19.73 14.25
C LEU A 178 13.09 20.92 13.82
N ARG A 179 13.07 21.99 14.61
CA ARG A 179 13.94 23.14 14.45
C ARG A 179 15.03 23.20 15.51
N TRP A 180 14.85 22.45 16.56
CA TRP A 180 15.77 22.35 17.68
C TRP A 180 16.05 20.88 17.97
N PRO A 181 17.31 20.47 18.20
CA PRO A 181 18.52 21.32 18.23
C PRO A 181 18.97 21.82 16.85
N ASP A 182 18.57 21.15 15.75
CA ASP A 182 18.81 21.59 14.35
C ASP A 182 17.77 20.98 13.42
N ASP A 183 17.84 21.29 12.10
CA ASP A 183 16.87 20.84 11.10
C ASP A 183 17.05 19.39 10.66
N TYR A 184 18.05 18.66 11.13
CA TYR A 184 18.28 17.25 10.75
C TYR A 184 17.41 16.30 11.54
N PHE A 185 16.88 16.74 12.68
CA PHE A 185 16.02 15.90 13.49
C PHE A 185 14.58 15.88 12.99
N THR A 186 14.02 14.66 12.86
CA THR A 186 12.62 14.43 12.57
C THR A 186 11.96 13.70 13.74
N PHE A 187 10.81 14.22 14.15
CA PHE A 187 9.93 13.55 15.09
C PHE A 187 8.86 12.79 14.32
N MET A 188 8.66 11.50 14.65
CA MET A 188 7.59 10.70 14.11
C MET A 188 6.82 10.04 15.25
N ALA A 189 5.49 10.13 15.18
CA ALA A 189 4.58 9.47 16.10
C ALA A 189 3.52 8.71 15.31
N THR A 190 3.21 7.51 15.76
CA THR A 190 2.14 6.69 15.16
C THR A 190 1.24 6.18 16.27
N LEU A 191 -0.07 6.36 16.08
CA LEU A 191 -1.10 5.80 16.92
C LEU A 191 -1.84 4.73 16.14
N GLY A 192 -1.89 3.51 16.69
CA GLY A 192 -2.56 2.37 16.08
C GLY A 192 -3.67 1.81 16.97
N TYR A 193 -4.76 1.44 16.35
CA TYR A 193 -5.83 0.68 16.97
C TYR A 193 -6.13 -0.55 16.13
N THR A 194 -6.17 -1.71 16.77
CA THR A 194 -6.51 -2.98 16.09
C THR A 194 -7.57 -3.72 16.89
N ARG A 195 -8.63 -4.10 16.19
CA ARG A 195 -9.72 -4.90 16.75
C ARG A 195 -9.72 -6.29 16.12
N TYR A 196 -9.78 -7.30 16.99
CA TYR A 196 -9.90 -8.70 16.63
C TYR A 196 -11.32 -9.18 16.92
N ASN A 197 -11.98 -9.77 15.93
CA ASN A 197 -13.24 -10.45 16.07
C ASN A 197 -13.03 -11.93 15.75
N LEU A 198 -13.21 -12.80 16.73
CA LEU A 198 -13.10 -14.24 16.59
C LEU A 198 -14.47 -14.86 16.70
N LYS A 199 -14.82 -15.72 15.76
CA LYS A 199 -16.06 -16.52 15.81
C LYS A 199 -15.69 -17.99 15.75
N ASN A 200 -16.16 -18.75 16.75
CA ASN A 200 -15.94 -20.21 16.88
C ASN A 200 -14.48 -20.66 16.76
N TRP A 201 -13.53 -19.79 17.15
CA TRP A 201 -12.09 -20.06 17.09
C TRP A 201 -11.69 -20.80 18.37
N ASN A 202 -11.30 -22.08 18.23
CA ASN A 202 -11.01 -22.96 19.37
C ASN A 202 -9.56 -22.91 19.85
N TYR A 203 -8.69 -22.11 19.22
CA TYR A 203 -7.30 -22.00 19.60
C TYR A 203 -7.05 -20.65 20.27
N PHE A 204 -6.59 -20.70 21.51
CA PHE A 204 -5.99 -19.53 22.14
C PHE A 204 -4.67 -19.23 21.41
N LEU A 205 -4.55 -18.05 20.86
CA LEU A 205 -3.24 -17.52 20.49
C LEU A 205 -2.49 -17.24 21.79
N ILE A 206 -1.59 -18.14 22.15
CA ILE A 206 -0.58 -17.92 23.19
C ILE A 206 0.59 -17.20 22.54
#